data_abe24c84c51e4aef9469b46ea36fbf52
#
_entry.id   abe24c84c51e4aef9469b46ea36fbf52
#
_cell.length_a   1.000
_cell.length_b   1.000
_cell.length_c   1.000
_cell.angle_alpha   90.00
_cell.angle_beta   90.00
_cell.angle_gamma   90.00
#
_symmetry.space_group_name_H-M   'P 1'
#
loop_
_entity.id
_entity.type
_entity.pdbx_description
1 polymer ?
#
loop_
_entity_poly.entity_id
_entity_poly.type
_entity_poly.pdbx_seq_one_letter_code
_entity_poly.pdbx_strand_id
1 'polypeptide(L)'
;MLAAKTYMYLPLFLAKEKGIFKSVFEAKRIKDDIEFRICDGDDDAIDSMLDFNRNARKCKLDEIAIAISDPTSILRQHKSFDNKTDIKVIGKLINKLPFWVICPYNEELDNNSHNGFMDIKELKAKRLYTPNSSYITANSCCSQLLNKNNYKIKPVDFSEEIEKCINDSESIALTGDLNLMARKYIENKICIYSHMANNNDESIATTIITSRYICKQYEDMLALVLEAIQKAIFIIYSSPEIATEVCYKISDEIDSYRMPDENIQKEKTEIIISIINSDHLYPMTTDISFSDWKKTVNYYLSHGINIFEYMREHNSPTRPNENEAYVAGIYQKMFFKNPAHTAERKIVEDFGVDCNTFDKEIPYHLIRKLKNKILFFMKKWEETAAVWQFLPR
;
A
#
# COMPACT_ATOMS: atom_id res chain seq x y z
N MET A 1 13.20 -3.89 -0.15
CA MET A 1 12.70 -5.08 -0.85
C MET A 1 11.22 -4.87 -1.13
N LEU A 2 10.78 -5.02 -2.36
CA LEU A 2 9.40 -4.82 -2.81
C LEU A 2 8.88 -6.13 -3.40
N ALA A 3 7.69 -6.55 -3.01
CA ALA A 3 7.11 -7.83 -3.43
C ALA A 3 6.71 -7.88 -4.92
N ALA A 4 6.56 -6.75 -5.60
CA ALA A 4 6.16 -6.67 -7.01
C ALA A 4 6.54 -5.35 -7.66
N LYS A 5 6.52 -5.31 -9.00
CA LYS A 5 6.55 -4.09 -9.80
C LYS A 5 5.13 -3.54 -9.93
N THR A 6 4.78 -2.52 -9.15
CA THR A 6 3.41 -1.98 -9.15
C THR A 6 3.36 -0.52 -8.69
N TYR A 7 2.41 0.24 -9.20
CA TYR A 7 2.09 1.59 -8.73
C TYR A 7 1.54 1.63 -7.29
N MET A 8 1.22 0.48 -6.70
CA MET A 8 0.86 0.39 -5.27
C MET A 8 1.96 0.92 -4.34
N TYR A 9 3.21 0.92 -4.81
CA TYR A 9 4.37 1.44 -4.06
C TYR A 9 4.76 2.86 -4.47
N LEU A 10 3.85 3.60 -5.11
CA LEU A 10 4.10 4.97 -5.59
C LEU A 10 4.71 5.90 -4.54
N PRO A 11 4.33 5.90 -3.24
CA PRO A 11 4.98 6.79 -2.27
C PRO A 11 6.50 6.60 -2.18
N LEU A 12 6.98 5.37 -2.35
CA LEU A 12 8.41 5.05 -2.32
C LEU A 12 9.12 5.60 -3.57
N PHE A 13 8.54 5.35 -4.74
CA PHE A 13 9.08 5.84 -6.00
C PHE A 13 9.07 7.37 -6.06
N LEU A 14 7.98 7.99 -5.63
CA LEU A 14 7.85 9.45 -5.58
C LEU A 14 8.88 10.05 -4.61
N ALA A 15 9.06 9.46 -3.43
CA ALA A 15 10.07 9.92 -2.47
C ALA A 15 11.48 9.85 -3.05
N LYS A 16 11.80 8.83 -3.85
CA LYS A 16 13.10 8.71 -4.54
C LYS A 16 13.22 9.71 -5.67
N GLU A 17 12.28 9.73 -6.62
CA GLU A 17 12.34 10.53 -7.84
C GLU A 17 12.33 12.04 -7.57
N LYS A 18 11.64 12.48 -6.54
CA LYS A 18 11.61 13.89 -6.11
C LYS A 18 12.70 14.22 -5.07
N GLY A 19 13.63 13.31 -4.81
CA GLY A 19 14.77 13.53 -3.91
C GLY A 19 14.39 13.73 -2.44
N ILE A 20 13.20 13.27 -2.02
CA ILE A 20 12.72 13.45 -0.63
C ILE A 20 13.58 12.64 0.33
N PHE A 21 13.92 11.39 0.01
CA PHE A 21 14.83 10.57 0.82
C PHE A 21 16.18 11.30 0.99
N LYS A 22 16.75 11.74 -0.12
CA LYS A 22 18.03 12.47 -0.11
C LYS A 22 17.93 13.69 0.81
N SER A 23 16.90 14.51 0.66
CA SER A 23 16.71 15.73 1.47
C SER A 23 16.61 15.43 2.98
N VAL A 24 15.83 14.40 3.39
CA VAL A 24 15.71 14.07 4.82
C VAL A 24 16.98 13.48 5.39
N PHE A 25 17.74 12.71 4.60
CA PHE A 25 19.03 12.15 5.01
C PHE A 25 20.11 13.22 5.12
N GLU A 26 20.23 14.10 4.15
CA GLU A 26 21.20 15.22 4.15
C GLU A 26 20.98 16.18 5.33
N ALA A 27 19.71 16.42 5.70
CA ALA A 27 19.39 17.22 6.89
C ALA A 27 20.01 16.63 8.18
N LYS A 28 20.33 15.34 8.18
CA LYS A 28 21.03 14.63 9.28
C LYS A 28 22.48 14.28 8.94
N ARG A 29 23.03 14.83 7.83
CA ARG A 29 24.38 14.58 7.33
C ARG A 29 24.65 13.11 6.98
N ILE A 30 23.59 12.39 6.58
CA ILE A 30 23.66 11.03 6.09
C ILE A 30 23.84 11.11 4.58
N LYS A 31 24.85 10.44 4.02
CA LYS A 31 25.19 10.44 2.59
C LYS A 31 24.62 9.22 1.85
N ASP A 32 23.70 8.52 2.45
CA ASP A 32 23.16 7.28 1.93
C ASP A 32 22.10 7.54 0.85
N ASP A 33 21.89 6.54 -0.01
CA ASP A 33 20.84 6.52 -1.02
C ASP A 33 19.92 5.32 -0.79
N ILE A 34 18.74 5.36 -1.43
CA ILE A 34 17.75 4.27 -1.38
C ILE A 34 17.78 3.50 -2.69
N GLU A 35 18.02 2.20 -2.60
CA GLU A 35 17.88 1.27 -3.71
C GLU A 35 16.64 0.40 -3.55
N PHE A 36 15.92 0.19 -4.66
CA PHE A 36 14.77 -0.72 -4.69
C PHE A 36 15.19 -2.04 -5.33
N ARG A 37 14.89 -3.13 -4.63
CA ARG A 37 15.01 -4.49 -5.17
C ARG A 37 13.61 -5.09 -5.27
N ILE A 38 13.25 -5.54 -6.46
CA ILE A 38 12.01 -6.29 -6.70
C ILE A 38 12.27 -7.76 -6.36
N CYS A 39 11.36 -8.34 -5.63
CA CYS A 39 11.36 -9.73 -5.17
C CYS A 39 10.20 -10.50 -5.84
N ASP A 40 10.21 -11.81 -5.72
CA ASP A 40 9.15 -12.68 -6.24
C ASP A 40 8.08 -12.92 -5.15
N GLY A 41 7.30 -11.87 -4.88
CA GLY A 41 6.25 -11.89 -3.87
C GLY A 41 6.69 -11.51 -2.46
N ASP A 42 5.74 -11.55 -1.54
CA ASP A 42 5.90 -11.09 -0.15
C ASP A 42 6.88 -11.96 0.63
N ASP A 43 6.81 -13.27 0.47
CA ASP A 43 7.66 -14.21 1.20
C ASP A 43 9.14 -14.03 0.82
N ASP A 44 9.45 -13.88 -0.48
CA ASP A 44 10.82 -13.59 -0.94
C ASP A 44 11.32 -12.21 -0.48
N ALA A 45 10.44 -11.22 -0.44
CA ALA A 45 10.80 -9.89 0.07
C ALA A 45 11.19 -9.94 1.56
N ILE A 46 10.46 -10.71 2.37
CA ILE A 46 10.75 -10.91 3.78
C ILE A 46 12.08 -11.65 3.96
N ASP A 47 12.25 -12.78 3.29
CA ASP A 47 13.47 -13.62 3.41
C ASP A 47 14.70 -12.87 2.92
N SER A 48 14.60 -12.20 1.77
CA SER A 48 15.68 -11.36 1.23
C SER A 48 16.09 -10.25 2.20
N MET A 49 15.14 -9.60 2.85
CA MET A 49 15.40 -8.56 3.86
C MET A 49 16.10 -9.14 5.09
N LEU A 50 15.63 -10.28 5.60
CA LEU A 50 16.21 -10.92 6.77
C LEU A 50 17.65 -11.39 6.51
N ASP A 51 17.88 -12.00 5.35
CA ASP A 51 19.21 -12.48 4.97
C ASP A 51 20.19 -11.33 4.74
N PHE A 52 19.73 -10.25 4.08
CA PHE A 52 20.54 -9.06 3.91
C PHE A 52 20.95 -8.46 5.27
N ASN A 53 19.99 -8.22 6.17
CA ASN A 53 20.26 -7.64 7.48
C ASN A 53 21.16 -8.55 8.35
N ARG A 54 21.01 -9.87 8.23
CA ARG A 54 21.87 -10.85 8.92
C ARG A 54 23.31 -10.79 8.41
N ASN A 55 23.48 -10.65 7.09
CA ASN A 55 24.81 -10.57 6.47
C ASN A 55 25.44 -9.20 6.75
N ALA A 56 24.71 -8.10 6.64
CA ALA A 56 25.18 -6.77 6.99
C ALA A 56 25.69 -6.73 8.44
N ARG A 57 24.95 -7.31 9.38
CA ARG A 57 25.37 -7.44 10.79
C ARG A 57 26.68 -8.22 10.94
N LYS A 58 26.85 -9.36 10.22
CA LYS A 58 28.06 -10.18 10.29
C LYS A 58 29.27 -9.46 9.71
N CYS A 59 29.09 -8.76 8.61
CA CYS A 59 30.14 -8.04 7.90
C CYS A 59 30.40 -6.64 8.44
N LYS A 60 29.62 -6.17 9.42
CA LYS A 60 29.66 -4.81 10.00
C LYS A 60 29.48 -3.73 8.92
N LEU A 61 28.57 -3.98 7.96
CA LEU A 61 28.19 -3.01 6.94
C LEU A 61 27.16 -2.03 7.56
N ASP A 62 27.24 -0.76 7.16
CA ASP A 62 26.29 0.28 7.57
C ASP A 62 25.02 0.31 6.72
N GLU A 63 24.80 -0.74 5.93
CA GLU A 63 23.64 -0.89 5.08
C GLU A 63 22.50 -1.62 5.80
N ILE A 64 21.26 -1.17 5.57
CA ILE A 64 20.05 -1.77 6.14
C ILE A 64 19.06 -2.15 5.05
N ALA A 65 18.30 -3.22 5.26
CA ALA A 65 17.19 -3.58 4.39
C ALA A 65 15.85 -3.43 5.12
N ILE A 66 14.88 -2.91 4.37
CA ILE A 66 13.48 -2.80 4.74
C ILE A 66 12.69 -3.57 3.68
N ALA A 67 11.64 -4.27 4.07
CA ALA A 67 10.72 -4.91 3.13
C ALA A 67 9.32 -4.32 3.25
N ILE A 68 8.59 -4.39 2.15
CA ILE A 68 7.17 -4.06 2.08
C ILE A 68 6.43 -5.38 1.86
N SER A 69 5.49 -5.68 2.75
CA SER A 69 4.77 -6.97 2.73
C SER A 69 3.40 -6.87 3.37
N ASP A 70 2.52 -7.81 3.02
CA ASP A 70 1.23 -7.92 3.66
C ASP A 70 1.31 -8.52 5.08
N PRO A 71 0.38 -8.17 5.99
CA PRO A 71 0.40 -8.68 7.37
C PRO A 71 0.23 -10.20 7.45
N THR A 72 -0.49 -10.83 6.52
CA THR A 72 -0.75 -12.28 6.56
C THR A 72 0.50 -13.08 6.21
N SER A 73 1.33 -12.62 5.27
CA SER A 73 2.62 -13.22 4.95
C SER A 73 3.56 -13.18 6.14
N ILE A 74 3.61 -12.04 6.84
CA ILE A 74 4.42 -11.91 8.06
C ILE A 74 3.97 -12.91 9.12
N LEU A 75 2.66 -13.01 9.36
CA LEU A 75 2.10 -13.94 10.35
C LEU A 75 2.32 -15.40 9.96
N ARG A 76 2.23 -15.72 8.67
CA ARG A 76 2.42 -17.07 8.12
C ARG A 76 3.87 -17.54 8.27
N GLN A 77 4.84 -16.71 7.92
CA GLN A 77 6.25 -17.04 8.02
C GLN A 77 6.73 -17.14 9.49
N HIS A 78 6.14 -16.33 10.36
CA HIS A 78 6.55 -16.23 11.76
C HIS A 78 5.44 -16.70 12.68
N LYS A 79 5.15 -18.01 12.66
CA LYS A 79 4.10 -18.69 13.43
C LYS A 79 4.16 -18.45 14.94
N SER A 80 5.29 -18.06 15.47
CA SER A 80 5.45 -17.66 16.88
C SER A 80 6.16 -16.33 16.98
N PHE A 81 5.41 -15.25 17.20
CA PHE A 81 5.98 -13.95 17.59
C PHE A 81 6.46 -14.00 19.05
N ASP A 82 7.36 -14.92 19.34
CA ASP A 82 8.07 -14.96 20.60
C ASP A 82 9.17 -13.88 20.65
N ASN A 83 9.88 -13.79 21.76
CA ASN A 83 10.99 -12.84 21.89
C ASN A 83 12.18 -13.12 20.95
N LYS A 84 12.13 -14.20 20.17
CA LYS A 84 13.17 -14.62 19.21
C LYS A 84 12.82 -14.22 17.78
N THR A 85 11.57 -13.80 17.52
CA THR A 85 11.15 -13.36 16.18
C THR A 85 11.97 -12.15 15.75
N ASP A 86 12.63 -12.28 14.61
CA ASP A 86 13.54 -11.25 14.12
C ASP A 86 12.83 -10.13 13.36
N ILE A 87 11.59 -10.32 12.92
CA ILE A 87 10.82 -9.31 12.19
C ILE A 87 10.13 -8.31 13.13
N LYS A 88 10.15 -7.04 12.72
CA LYS A 88 9.39 -5.95 13.30
C LYS A 88 8.67 -5.15 12.25
N VAL A 89 7.40 -4.86 12.50
CA VAL A 89 6.61 -3.90 11.72
C VAL A 89 6.89 -2.51 12.27
N ILE A 90 7.33 -1.61 11.40
CA ILE A 90 7.70 -0.23 11.74
C ILE A 90 6.70 0.79 11.22
N GLY A 91 5.82 0.40 10.29
CA GLY A 91 4.81 1.28 9.75
C GLY A 91 3.85 0.57 8.79
N LYS A 92 2.81 1.29 8.35
CA LYS A 92 1.87 0.89 7.28
C LYS A 92 2.09 1.74 6.03
N LEU A 93 1.93 1.13 4.87
CA LEU A 93 1.99 1.82 3.58
C LEU A 93 0.61 1.90 2.93
N ILE A 94 -0.20 0.85 3.05
CA ILE A 94 -1.56 0.78 2.51
C ILE A 94 -2.47 0.29 3.64
N ASN A 95 -3.56 1.04 3.90
CA ASN A 95 -4.52 0.72 4.96
C ASN A 95 -5.90 0.32 4.43
N LYS A 96 -6.01 0.04 3.13
CA LYS A 96 -7.21 -0.51 2.50
C LYS A 96 -6.79 -1.65 1.59
N LEU A 97 -7.57 -2.73 1.54
CA LEU A 97 -7.28 -3.82 0.62
C LEU A 97 -7.33 -3.31 -0.83
N PRO A 98 -6.24 -3.41 -1.59
CA PRO A 98 -6.13 -2.83 -2.92
C PRO A 98 -6.80 -3.74 -3.98
N PHE A 99 -8.11 -3.92 -3.85
CA PHE A 99 -8.91 -4.68 -4.80
C PHE A 99 -10.08 -3.86 -5.31
N TRP A 100 -10.32 -3.96 -6.61
CA TRP A 100 -11.41 -3.29 -7.31
C TRP A 100 -12.35 -4.30 -7.95
N VAL A 101 -13.62 -3.98 -7.95
CA VAL A 101 -14.63 -4.74 -8.68
C VAL A 101 -14.76 -4.12 -10.06
N ILE A 102 -14.60 -4.94 -11.08
CA ILE A 102 -14.75 -4.56 -12.48
C ILE A 102 -15.83 -5.40 -13.16
N CYS A 103 -16.40 -4.87 -14.24
CA CYS A 103 -17.28 -5.61 -15.13
C CYS A 103 -16.87 -5.37 -16.60
N PRO A 104 -17.39 -6.18 -17.56
CA PRO A 104 -17.26 -5.89 -18.98
C PRO A 104 -17.81 -4.51 -19.32
N TYR A 105 -17.20 -3.85 -20.29
CA TYR A 105 -17.63 -2.51 -20.73
C TYR A 105 -19.09 -2.49 -21.13
N ASN A 106 -19.80 -1.48 -20.64
CA ASN A 106 -21.20 -1.21 -20.98
C ASN A 106 -21.39 0.32 -21.01
N GLU A 107 -21.75 0.85 -22.19
CA GLU A 107 -21.90 2.29 -22.42
C GLU A 107 -22.97 2.94 -21.54
N GLU A 108 -24.06 2.23 -21.24
CA GLU A 108 -25.11 2.75 -20.34
C GLU A 108 -24.63 2.89 -18.90
N LEU A 109 -23.71 1.99 -18.48
CA LEU A 109 -23.13 2.00 -17.16
C LEU A 109 -22.04 3.08 -17.05
N ASP A 110 -21.24 3.28 -18.09
CA ASP A 110 -20.18 4.28 -18.12
C ASP A 110 -20.72 5.71 -18.04
N ASN A 111 -21.83 6.00 -18.72
CA ASN A 111 -22.51 7.31 -18.69
C ASN A 111 -23.16 7.66 -17.37
N ASN A 112 -23.44 6.70 -16.50
CA ASN A 112 -24.05 6.90 -15.18
C ASN A 112 -23.02 6.98 -14.03
N SER A 113 -21.74 6.86 -14.32
CA SER A 113 -20.69 6.88 -13.31
C SER A 113 -20.34 8.31 -12.88
N HIS A 114 -20.59 8.65 -11.63
CA HIS A 114 -19.97 9.83 -11.01
C HIS A 114 -18.47 9.54 -10.82
N ASN A 115 -17.62 10.27 -11.56
CA ASN A 115 -16.16 10.12 -11.57
C ASN A 115 -15.60 8.79 -12.13
N GLY A 116 -16.31 8.09 -13.01
CA GLY A 116 -15.84 6.84 -13.60
C GLY A 116 -16.01 5.60 -12.72
N PHE A 117 -16.59 5.72 -11.53
CA PHE A 117 -16.87 4.61 -10.63
C PHE A 117 -18.37 4.42 -10.45
N MET A 118 -18.82 3.18 -10.50
CA MET A 118 -20.25 2.83 -10.43
C MET A 118 -20.63 2.29 -9.04
N ASP A 119 -21.92 2.43 -8.66
CA ASP A 119 -22.43 1.86 -7.42
C ASP A 119 -22.62 0.34 -7.55
N ILE A 120 -21.98 -0.40 -6.68
CA ILE A 120 -22.00 -1.88 -6.63
C ILE A 120 -23.41 -2.49 -6.47
N LYS A 121 -24.38 -1.69 -6.03
CA LYS A 121 -25.77 -2.15 -5.82
C LYS A 121 -26.53 -2.48 -7.12
N GLU A 122 -26.02 -2.02 -8.27
CA GLU A 122 -26.65 -2.24 -9.58
C GLU A 122 -26.18 -3.50 -10.29
N LEU A 123 -25.23 -4.24 -9.70
CA LEU A 123 -24.63 -5.44 -10.28
C LEU A 123 -25.63 -6.61 -10.42
N LYS A 124 -25.83 -7.10 -11.65
CA LYS A 124 -26.62 -8.28 -11.98
C LYS A 124 -25.76 -9.44 -12.51
N ALA A 125 -24.53 -9.57 -12.02
CA ALA A 125 -23.64 -10.63 -12.47
C ALA A 125 -24.01 -12.00 -11.86
N LYS A 126 -23.64 -13.09 -12.55
CA LYS A 126 -23.82 -14.48 -12.09
C LYS A 126 -22.51 -15.13 -11.67
N ARG A 127 -21.38 -14.63 -12.17
CA ARG A 127 -20.03 -15.16 -11.94
C ARG A 127 -19.11 -14.09 -11.42
N LEU A 128 -18.24 -14.47 -10.49
CA LEU A 128 -17.16 -13.64 -9.98
C LEU A 128 -15.83 -14.33 -10.26
N TYR A 129 -15.01 -13.70 -11.08
CA TYR A 129 -13.62 -14.11 -11.27
C TYR A 129 -12.71 -13.44 -10.24
N THR A 130 -11.77 -14.19 -9.67
CA THR A 130 -10.85 -13.70 -8.63
C THR A 130 -9.52 -14.42 -8.71
N PRO A 131 -8.38 -13.75 -8.47
CA PRO A 131 -7.09 -14.41 -8.44
C PRO A 131 -7.01 -15.51 -7.37
N ASN A 132 -6.40 -16.64 -7.71
CA ASN A 132 -6.17 -17.75 -6.76
C ASN A 132 -5.44 -17.31 -5.50
N SER A 133 -4.42 -16.47 -5.64
CA SER A 133 -3.64 -15.92 -4.51
C SER A 133 -4.46 -15.05 -3.56
N SER A 134 -5.53 -14.42 -4.09
CA SER A 134 -6.42 -13.52 -3.37
C SER A 134 -7.77 -14.17 -3.05
N TYR A 135 -7.94 -15.46 -3.36
CA TYR A 135 -9.24 -16.15 -3.23
C TYR A 135 -9.82 -16.04 -1.82
N ILE A 136 -9.00 -16.21 -0.78
CA ILE A 136 -9.43 -16.07 0.61
C ILE A 136 -9.89 -14.63 0.87
N THR A 137 -9.12 -13.65 0.44
CA THR A 137 -9.46 -12.22 0.59
C THR A 137 -10.68 -11.87 -0.23
N ALA A 138 -10.76 -12.34 -1.48
CA ALA A 138 -11.90 -12.13 -2.35
C ALA A 138 -13.18 -12.77 -1.80
N ASN A 139 -13.09 -14.02 -1.36
CA ASN A 139 -14.22 -14.73 -0.75
C ASN A 139 -14.73 -13.99 0.48
N SER A 140 -13.83 -13.46 1.28
CA SER A 140 -14.15 -12.71 2.47
C SER A 140 -14.74 -11.33 2.14
N CYS A 141 -14.11 -10.56 1.28
CA CYS A 141 -14.57 -9.23 0.88
C CYS A 141 -15.88 -9.28 0.10
N CYS A 142 -16.04 -10.29 -0.77
CA CYS A 142 -17.24 -10.48 -1.55
C CYS A 142 -18.36 -11.20 -0.79
N SER A 143 -18.11 -11.81 0.37
CA SER A 143 -19.15 -12.54 1.11
C SER A 143 -20.33 -11.65 1.50
N GLN A 144 -20.08 -10.40 1.85
CA GLN A 144 -21.14 -9.43 2.11
C GLN A 144 -21.91 -9.02 0.86
N LEU A 145 -21.23 -8.94 -0.29
CA LEU A 145 -21.83 -8.67 -1.60
C LEU A 145 -22.51 -9.93 -2.15
N LEU A 146 -21.89 -11.10 -1.94
CA LEU A 146 -22.30 -12.41 -2.44
C LEU A 146 -23.50 -12.97 -1.70
N ASN A 147 -23.62 -12.74 -0.40
CA ASN A 147 -24.76 -13.21 0.40
C ASN A 147 -26.11 -12.66 -0.10
N LYS A 148 -26.10 -11.63 -0.93
CA LYS A 148 -27.31 -11.05 -1.53
C LYS A 148 -27.63 -11.57 -2.93
N ASN A 149 -26.68 -12.15 -3.68
CA ASN A 149 -26.80 -12.32 -5.13
C ASN A 149 -26.42 -13.68 -5.72
N ASN A 150 -26.13 -14.72 -4.96
CA ASN A 150 -25.84 -16.10 -5.44
C ASN A 150 -24.76 -16.18 -6.55
N TYR A 151 -23.66 -15.44 -6.45
CA TYR A 151 -22.57 -15.52 -7.42
C TYR A 151 -21.83 -16.86 -7.35
N LYS A 152 -21.43 -17.38 -8.51
CA LYS A 152 -20.50 -18.48 -8.60
C LYS A 152 -19.08 -17.95 -8.66
N ILE A 153 -18.31 -18.14 -7.60
CA ILE A 153 -16.89 -17.73 -7.54
C ILE A 153 -16.07 -18.66 -8.44
N LYS A 154 -15.18 -18.07 -9.22
CA LYS A 154 -14.28 -18.72 -10.18
C LYS A 154 -12.84 -18.24 -9.92
N PRO A 155 -12.05 -18.97 -9.12
CA PRO A 155 -10.63 -18.69 -8.96
C PRO A 155 -9.90 -18.91 -10.30
N VAL A 156 -8.99 -18.01 -10.62
CA VAL A 156 -8.14 -18.04 -11.83
C VAL A 156 -6.74 -17.55 -11.48
N ASP A 157 -5.80 -17.67 -12.38
CA ASP A 157 -4.46 -17.15 -12.16
C ASP A 157 -4.48 -15.62 -12.14
N PHE A 158 -3.49 -15.02 -11.44
CA PHE A 158 -3.41 -13.57 -11.27
C PHE A 158 -3.37 -12.86 -12.64
N SER A 159 -4.13 -11.81 -12.79
CA SER A 159 -4.40 -11.04 -14.01
C SER A 159 -5.29 -11.75 -15.06
N GLU A 160 -5.55 -13.06 -14.96
CA GLU A 160 -6.52 -13.74 -15.84
C GLU A 160 -7.97 -13.36 -15.50
N GLU A 161 -8.26 -12.94 -14.28
CA GLU A 161 -9.61 -12.54 -13.86
C GLU A 161 -10.17 -11.41 -14.72
N ILE A 162 -9.32 -10.47 -15.16
CA ILE A 162 -9.72 -9.36 -16.02
C ILE A 162 -10.08 -9.89 -17.41
N GLU A 163 -9.25 -10.73 -18.03
CA GLU A 163 -9.50 -11.30 -19.35
C GLU A 163 -10.73 -12.22 -19.37
N LYS A 164 -10.94 -13.03 -18.32
CA LYS A 164 -12.13 -13.85 -18.17
C LYS A 164 -13.39 -13.00 -18.04
N CYS A 165 -13.30 -11.89 -17.27
CA CYS A 165 -14.40 -10.95 -17.11
C CYS A 165 -14.78 -10.30 -18.45
N ILE A 166 -13.81 -9.80 -19.23
CA ILE A 166 -14.06 -9.16 -20.53
C ILE A 166 -14.82 -10.10 -21.48
N ASN A 167 -14.52 -11.40 -21.44
CA ASN A 167 -15.11 -12.40 -22.33
C ASN A 167 -16.42 -12.99 -21.81
N ASP A 168 -16.97 -12.51 -20.71
CA ASP A 168 -18.15 -13.04 -20.05
C ASP A 168 -19.10 -11.93 -19.59
N SER A 169 -20.08 -11.57 -20.40
CA SER A 169 -21.02 -10.47 -20.16
C SER A 169 -21.88 -10.61 -18.89
N GLU A 170 -21.95 -11.80 -18.30
CA GLU A 170 -22.67 -12.05 -17.04
C GLU A 170 -21.73 -12.17 -15.84
N SER A 171 -20.54 -11.62 -15.94
CA SER A 171 -19.53 -11.72 -14.90
C SER A 171 -19.05 -10.38 -14.37
N ILE A 172 -18.41 -10.46 -13.25
CA ILE A 172 -17.57 -9.43 -12.66
C ILE A 172 -16.22 -10.05 -12.30
N ALA A 173 -15.22 -9.22 -12.12
CA ALA A 173 -13.97 -9.67 -11.53
C ALA A 173 -13.57 -8.80 -10.34
N LEU A 174 -12.85 -9.42 -9.41
CA LEU A 174 -12.12 -8.75 -8.35
C LEU A 174 -10.65 -8.77 -8.71
N THR A 175 -10.05 -7.62 -8.92
CA THR A 175 -8.65 -7.50 -9.32
C THR A 175 -7.84 -6.58 -8.41
N GLY A 176 -6.58 -6.95 -8.17
CA GLY A 176 -5.56 -6.10 -7.55
C GLY A 176 -4.55 -5.57 -8.57
N ASP A 177 -4.66 -5.92 -9.84
CA ASP A 177 -3.75 -5.46 -10.88
C ASP A 177 -4.16 -4.09 -11.43
N LEU A 178 -3.75 -3.05 -10.71
CA LEU A 178 -4.04 -1.66 -11.07
C LEU A 178 -3.51 -1.29 -12.48
N ASN A 179 -2.36 -1.85 -12.87
CA ASN A 179 -1.74 -1.54 -14.16
C ASN A 179 -2.57 -2.07 -15.34
N LEU A 180 -2.95 -3.36 -15.27
CA LEU A 180 -3.77 -3.99 -16.30
C LEU A 180 -5.19 -3.42 -16.28
N MET A 181 -5.76 -3.21 -15.10
CA MET A 181 -7.10 -2.62 -14.96
C MET A 181 -7.18 -1.24 -15.64
N ALA A 182 -6.24 -0.33 -15.36
CA ALA A 182 -6.22 0.99 -15.99
C ALA A 182 -6.04 0.91 -17.51
N ARG A 183 -5.22 -0.01 -18.01
CA ARG A 183 -5.07 -0.27 -19.44
C ARG A 183 -6.40 -0.71 -20.08
N LYS A 184 -7.07 -1.70 -19.50
CA LYS A 184 -8.32 -2.24 -20.04
C LYS A 184 -9.48 -1.24 -19.95
N TYR A 185 -9.45 -0.35 -18.97
CA TYR A 185 -10.40 0.75 -18.86
C TYR A 185 -10.25 1.74 -20.04
N ILE A 186 -9.02 2.17 -20.36
CA ILE A 186 -8.75 3.04 -21.51
C ILE A 186 -9.12 2.36 -22.85
N GLU A 187 -8.88 1.06 -22.96
CA GLU A 187 -9.26 0.28 -24.13
C GLU A 187 -10.79 0.11 -24.28
N ASN A 188 -11.60 0.68 -23.40
CA ASN A 188 -13.06 0.50 -23.32
C ASN A 188 -13.45 -1.00 -23.27
N LYS A 189 -12.72 -1.79 -22.48
CA LYS A 189 -12.99 -3.22 -22.30
C LYS A 189 -13.70 -3.52 -20.98
N ILE A 190 -13.52 -2.66 -19.99
CA ILE A 190 -14.11 -2.81 -18.66
C ILE A 190 -14.67 -1.48 -18.16
N CYS A 191 -15.61 -1.57 -17.22
CA CYS A 191 -15.98 -0.49 -16.31
C CYS A 191 -15.45 -0.82 -14.92
N ILE A 192 -14.99 0.20 -14.19
CA ILE A 192 -14.52 0.07 -12.80
C ILE A 192 -15.69 0.45 -11.89
N TYR A 193 -16.18 -0.50 -11.11
CA TYR A 193 -17.34 -0.30 -10.25
C TYR A 193 -17.00 0.43 -8.97
N SER A 194 -16.16 -0.17 -8.17
CA SER A 194 -15.74 0.44 -6.90
C SER A 194 -14.54 -0.27 -6.31
N HIS A 195 -13.93 0.43 -5.39
CA HIS A 195 -12.97 -0.16 -4.46
C HIS A 195 -13.72 -1.01 -3.42
N MET A 196 -13.19 -2.20 -3.11
CA MET A 196 -13.85 -3.14 -2.18
C MET A 196 -13.96 -2.60 -0.75
N ALA A 197 -13.05 -1.74 -0.33
CA ALA A 197 -13.06 -1.12 1.00
C ALA A 197 -13.97 0.10 1.12
N ASN A 198 -14.99 0.23 0.27
CA ASN A 198 -16.00 1.26 0.43
C ASN A 198 -16.79 1.02 1.71
N ASN A 199 -16.72 1.93 2.64
CA ASN A 199 -17.40 2.01 3.91
C ASN A 199 -16.64 1.44 5.12
N ASN A 200 -15.70 2.21 5.65
CA ASN A 200 -15.13 2.08 7.01
C ASN A 200 -14.30 0.81 7.33
N ASP A 201 -14.08 -0.09 6.37
CA ASP A 201 -13.27 -1.29 6.59
C ASP A 201 -11.79 -0.99 6.36
N GLU A 202 -11.24 -0.06 7.14
CA GLU A 202 -9.82 0.16 7.19
C GLU A 202 -9.13 -1.06 7.79
N SER A 203 -8.49 -1.84 6.93
CA SER A 203 -7.60 -2.92 7.33
C SER A 203 -6.22 -2.67 6.77
N ILE A 204 -5.18 -2.90 7.58
CA ILE A 204 -3.81 -2.78 7.10
C ILE A 204 -3.59 -3.83 6.01
N ALA A 205 -3.40 -3.37 4.79
CA ALA A 205 -3.16 -4.24 3.65
C ALA A 205 -1.66 -4.43 3.38
N THR A 206 -0.85 -3.38 3.66
CA THR A 206 0.58 -3.46 3.42
C THR A 206 1.34 -2.76 4.53
N THR A 207 2.36 -3.44 5.04
CA THR A 207 3.21 -2.98 6.12
C THR A 207 4.64 -2.75 5.67
N ILE A 208 5.35 -1.92 6.42
CA ILE A 208 6.78 -1.65 6.29
C ILE A 208 7.46 -2.41 7.42
N ILE A 209 8.39 -3.28 7.07
CA ILE A 209 9.03 -4.20 8.02
C ILE A 209 10.54 -4.18 7.92
N THR A 210 11.20 -4.54 9.02
CA THR A 210 12.65 -4.77 9.05
C THR A 210 12.99 -5.77 10.17
N SER A 211 14.28 -6.06 10.37
CA SER A 211 14.71 -6.94 11.45
C SER A 211 14.75 -6.20 12.80
N ARG A 212 14.54 -6.96 13.88
CA ARG A 212 14.63 -6.46 15.24
C ARG A 212 15.98 -5.80 15.55
N TYR A 213 17.05 -6.33 14.98
CA TYR A 213 18.38 -5.77 15.15
C TYR A 213 18.45 -4.36 14.55
N ILE A 214 17.96 -4.17 13.33
CA ILE A 214 17.93 -2.88 12.65
C ILE A 214 17.07 -1.87 13.42
N CYS A 215 15.90 -2.28 13.92
CA CYS A 215 15.06 -1.41 14.75
C CYS A 215 15.80 -0.80 15.94
N LYS A 216 16.69 -1.59 16.56
CA LYS A 216 17.41 -1.14 17.75
C LYS A 216 18.65 -0.29 17.46
N GLN A 217 19.29 -0.53 16.33
CA GLN A 217 20.56 0.12 16.00
C GLN A 217 20.37 1.37 15.11
N TYR A 218 19.32 1.41 14.31
CA TYR A 218 19.10 2.41 13.27
C TYR A 218 17.72 3.07 13.35
N GLU A 219 17.20 3.25 14.59
CA GLU A 219 15.88 3.82 14.84
C GLU A 219 15.69 5.18 14.17
N ASP A 220 16.68 6.07 14.26
CA ASP A 220 16.64 7.40 13.66
C ASP A 220 16.61 7.33 12.12
N MET A 221 17.34 6.39 11.51
CA MET A 221 17.33 6.18 10.07
C MET A 221 15.96 5.68 9.60
N LEU A 222 15.37 4.74 10.32
CA LEU A 222 14.02 4.24 10.03
C LEU A 222 12.98 5.37 10.12
N ALA A 223 13.11 6.26 11.10
CA ALA A 223 12.24 7.42 11.23
C ALA A 223 12.35 8.36 10.01
N LEU A 224 13.57 8.59 9.48
CA LEU A 224 13.77 9.39 8.25
C LEU A 224 13.15 8.73 7.02
N VAL A 225 13.26 7.41 6.90
CA VAL A 225 12.61 6.66 5.81
C VAL A 225 11.09 6.83 5.87
N LEU A 226 10.48 6.65 7.05
CA LEU A 226 9.04 6.82 7.23
C LEU A 226 8.60 8.27 7.03
N GLU A 227 9.39 9.26 7.46
CA GLU A 227 9.16 10.67 7.20
C GLU A 227 9.13 10.96 5.69
N ALA A 228 10.07 10.42 4.91
CA ALA A 228 10.10 10.61 3.47
C ALA A 228 8.87 9.98 2.78
N ILE A 229 8.49 8.77 3.18
CA ILE A 229 7.30 8.09 2.67
C ILE A 229 6.05 8.92 2.98
N GLN A 230 5.92 9.40 4.21
CA GLN A 230 4.78 10.22 4.64
C GLN A 230 4.68 11.52 3.85
N LYS A 231 5.80 12.21 3.61
CA LYS A 231 5.86 13.41 2.76
C LYS A 231 5.41 13.10 1.33
N ALA A 232 5.82 11.96 0.78
CA ALA A 232 5.39 11.53 -0.55
C ALA A 232 3.88 11.26 -0.61
N ILE A 233 3.30 10.62 0.40
CA ILE A 233 1.85 10.42 0.50
C ILE A 233 1.11 11.77 0.48
N PHE A 234 1.56 12.75 1.24
CA PHE A 234 0.97 14.09 1.20
C PHE A 234 1.03 14.73 -0.18
N ILE A 235 2.13 14.54 -0.93
CA ILE A 235 2.25 15.06 -2.30
C ILE A 235 1.25 14.38 -3.23
N ILE A 236 1.09 13.05 -3.14
CA ILE A 236 0.12 12.31 -3.95
C ILE A 236 -1.28 12.90 -3.82
N TYR A 237 -1.72 13.19 -2.60
CA TYR A 237 -3.05 13.73 -2.35
C TYR A 237 -3.19 15.24 -2.62
N SER A 238 -2.15 16.03 -2.37
CA SER A 238 -2.23 17.50 -2.50
C SER A 238 -1.85 18.02 -3.89
N SER A 239 -1.10 17.25 -4.66
CA SER A 239 -0.55 17.64 -5.96
C SER A 239 -0.53 16.43 -6.91
N PRO A 240 -1.73 15.92 -7.30
CA PRO A 240 -1.84 14.72 -8.14
C PRO A 240 -1.12 14.86 -9.47
N GLU A 241 -0.97 16.07 -10.00
CA GLU A 241 -0.18 16.36 -11.20
C GLU A 241 1.29 15.94 -11.07
N ILE A 242 1.89 16.13 -9.88
CA ILE A 242 3.26 15.70 -9.60
C ILE A 242 3.35 14.19 -9.49
N ALA A 243 2.35 13.57 -8.86
CA ALA A 243 2.28 12.13 -8.77
C ALA A 243 2.13 11.49 -10.17
N THR A 244 1.31 12.07 -11.05
CA THR A 244 1.16 11.65 -12.45
C THR A 244 2.47 11.76 -13.23
N GLU A 245 3.19 12.86 -13.09
CA GLU A 245 4.50 13.05 -13.74
C GLU A 245 5.49 11.94 -13.32
N VAL A 246 5.56 11.65 -12.01
CA VAL A 246 6.43 10.58 -11.50
C VAL A 246 5.97 9.21 -11.99
N CYS A 247 4.67 8.90 -11.93
CA CYS A 247 4.12 7.65 -12.46
C CYS A 247 4.49 7.45 -13.93
N TYR A 248 4.36 8.49 -14.74
CA TYR A 248 4.73 8.44 -16.15
C TYR A 248 6.24 8.17 -16.33
N LYS A 249 7.08 8.88 -15.58
CA LYS A 249 8.53 8.73 -15.65
C LYS A 249 9.02 7.33 -15.31
N ILE A 250 8.43 6.71 -14.27
CA ILE A 250 8.83 5.37 -13.81
C ILE A 250 8.10 4.24 -14.54
N SER A 251 7.18 4.56 -15.47
CA SER A 251 6.36 3.54 -16.15
C SER A 251 7.18 2.52 -16.94
N ASP A 252 8.34 2.91 -17.49
CA ASP A 252 9.24 1.98 -18.18
C ASP A 252 9.80 0.88 -17.26
N GLU A 253 9.91 1.16 -15.98
CA GLU A 253 10.50 0.24 -15.00
C GLU A 253 9.47 -0.66 -14.33
N ILE A 254 8.26 -0.12 -14.04
CA ILE A 254 7.29 -0.79 -13.16
C ILE A 254 5.98 -1.19 -13.86
N ASP A 255 5.72 -0.74 -15.08
CA ASP A 255 4.47 -0.99 -15.79
C ASP A 255 4.64 -2.06 -16.86
N SER A 256 4.34 -3.31 -16.51
CA SER A 256 4.36 -4.44 -17.46
C SER A 256 3.34 -4.31 -18.59
N TYR A 257 2.36 -3.41 -18.46
CA TYR A 257 1.28 -3.16 -19.41
C TYR A 257 1.34 -1.75 -19.99
N ARG A 258 2.55 -1.21 -20.17
CA ARG A 258 2.76 0.11 -20.75
C ARG A 258 2.11 0.24 -22.12
N MET A 259 1.48 1.40 -22.39
CA MET A 259 0.88 1.69 -23.68
C MET A 259 1.96 2.12 -24.67
N PRO A 260 1.84 1.70 -25.96
CA PRO A 260 2.80 2.09 -27.01
C PRO A 260 2.78 3.59 -27.32
N ASP A 261 1.61 4.23 -27.24
CA ASP A 261 1.43 5.67 -27.45
C ASP A 261 1.66 6.43 -26.14
N GLU A 262 2.51 7.44 -26.19
CA GLU A 262 2.90 8.21 -25.01
C GLU A 262 1.75 9.04 -24.41
N ASN A 263 0.83 9.54 -25.24
CA ASN A 263 -0.32 10.30 -24.75
C ASN A 263 -1.29 9.37 -24.03
N ILE A 264 -1.52 8.17 -24.59
CA ILE A 264 -2.36 7.16 -23.96
C ILE A 264 -1.71 6.63 -22.68
N GLN A 265 -0.38 6.49 -22.67
CA GLN A 265 0.33 6.12 -21.44
C GLN A 265 0.19 7.20 -20.35
N LYS A 266 0.23 8.47 -20.73
CA LYS A 266 0.01 9.57 -19.78
C LYS A 266 -1.43 9.55 -19.24
N GLU A 267 -2.42 9.38 -20.09
CA GLU A 267 -3.82 9.21 -19.69
C GLU A 267 -3.99 8.03 -18.72
N LYS A 268 -3.34 6.90 -19.01
CA LYS A 268 -3.32 5.74 -18.11
C LYS A 268 -2.78 6.10 -16.72
N THR A 269 -1.69 6.85 -16.64
CA THR A 269 -1.14 7.29 -15.36
C THR A 269 -2.06 8.26 -14.61
N GLU A 270 -2.76 9.13 -15.32
CA GLU A 270 -3.78 10.03 -14.75
C GLU A 270 -4.94 9.24 -14.12
N ILE A 271 -5.41 8.19 -14.79
CA ILE A 271 -6.44 7.28 -14.28
C ILE A 271 -5.94 6.57 -13.01
N ILE A 272 -4.73 6.02 -13.02
CA ILE A 272 -4.13 5.37 -11.85
C ILE A 272 -4.10 6.31 -10.64
N ILE A 273 -3.65 7.55 -10.83
CA ILE A 273 -3.60 8.55 -9.77
C ILE A 273 -5.01 8.95 -9.30
N SER A 274 -5.96 9.05 -10.22
CA SER A 274 -7.36 9.31 -9.87
C SER A 274 -7.94 8.21 -8.99
N ILE A 275 -7.70 6.94 -9.32
CA ILE A 275 -8.12 5.78 -8.53
C ILE A 275 -7.48 5.81 -7.13
N ILE A 276 -6.17 6.00 -7.06
CA ILE A 276 -5.43 6.07 -5.78
C ILE A 276 -5.98 7.18 -4.89
N ASN A 277 -6.28 8.33 -5.46
CA ASN A 277 -6.76 9.49 -4.72
C ASN A 277 -8.22 9.34 -4.29
N SER A 278 -9.11 8.88 -5.18
CA SER A 278 -10.54 8.73 -4.86
C SER A 278 -10.77 7.67 -3.77
N ASP A 279 -9.97 6.61 -3.78
CA ASP A 279 -10.10 5.52 -2.84
C ASP A 279 -9.32 5.74 -1.54
N HIS A 280 -8.56 6.83 -1.43
CA HIS A 280 -7.70 7.11 -0.28
C HIS A 280 -6.85 5.89 0.10
N LEU A 281 -6.12 5.34 -0.88
CA LEU A 281 -5.40 4.08 -0.76
C LEU A 281 -4.31 4.10 0.31
N TYR A 282 -3.60 5.24 0.43
CA TYR A 282 -2.52 5.40 1.41
C TYR A 282 -3.02 6.07 2.68
N PRO A 283 -2.50 5.66 3.84
CA PRO A 283 -2.86 6.28 5.12
C PRO A 283 -2.22 7.68 5.25
N MET A 284 -2.88 8.57 5.96
CA MET A 284 -2.33 9.89 6.28
C MET A 284 -1.23 9.83 7.35
N THR A 285 -1.08 8.70 8.02
CA THR A 285 0.03 8.41 8.93
C THR A 285 0.58 7.02 8.69
N THR A 286 1.89 6.87 8.73
CA THR A 286 2.54 5.55 8.68
C THR A 286 2.49 4.80 10.00
N ASP A 287 2.06 5.45 11.10
CA ASP A 287 1.89 4.77 12.39
C ASP A 287 0.77 3.73 12.36
N ILE A 288 0.91 2.70 13.17
CA ILE A 288 -0.08 1.65 13.36
C ILE A 288 -0.54 1.68 14.80
N SER A 289 -1.74 2.18 15.04
CA SER A 289 -2.35 2.11 16.36
C SER A 289 -2.78 0.69 16.72
N PHE A 290 -2.97 0.41 18.02
CA PHE A 290 -3.58 -0.85 18.42
C PHE A 290 -5.00 -1.01 17.88
N SER A 291 -5.73 0.10 17.72
CA SER A 291 -7.06 0.11 17.10
C SER A 291 -7.02 -0.34 15.64
N ASP A 292 -6.05 0.14 14.84
CA ASP A 292 -5.87 -0.27 13.43
C ASP A 292 -5.57 -1.77 13.34
N TRP A 293 -4.68 -2.26 14.21
CA TRP A 293 -4.38 -3.68 14.27
C TRP A 293 -5.59 -4.51 14.67
N LYS A 294 -6.35 -4.08 15.68
CA LYS A 294 -7.57 -4.75 16.12
C LYS A 294 -8.63 -4.78 15.02
N LYS A 295 -8.84 -3.68 14.29
CA LYS A 295 -9.72 -3.62 13.11
C LYS A 295 -9.27 -4.62 12.05
N THR A 296 -7.98 -4.65 11.72
CA THR A 296 -7.39 -5.57 10.74
C THR A 296 -7.62 -7.03 11.13
N VAL A 297 -7.34 -7.40 12.37
CA VAL A 297 -7.58 -8.74 12.89
C VAL A 297 -9.06 -9.12 12.82
N ASN A 298 -9.95 -8.24 13.28
CA ASN A 298 -11.39 -8.46 13.25
C ASN A 298 -11.90 -8.58 11.81
N TYR A 299 -11.37 -7.77 10.88
CA TYR A 299 -11.70 -7.88 9.47
C TYR A 299 -11.38 -9.27 8.94
N TYR A 300 -10.16 -9.76 9.11
CA TYR A 300 -9.78 -11.09 8.67
C TYR A 300 -10.63 -12.20 9.31
N LEU A 301 -10.87 -12.13 10.62
CA LEU A 301 -11.69 -13.12 11.34
C LEU A 301 -13.15 -13.12 10.87
N SER A 302 -13.77 -11.95 10.69
CA SER A 302 -15.17 -11.84 10.24
C SER A 302 -15.40 -12.40 8.83
N HIS A 303 -14.30 -12.47 8.06
CA HIS A 303 -14.30 -13.00 6.71
C HIS A 303 -13.77 -14.45 6.62
N GLY A 304 -13.66 -15.15 7.74
CA GLY A 304 -13.25 -16.55 7.77
C GLY A 304 -11.75 -16.77 7.59
N ILE A 305 -10.94 -15.70 7.57
CA ILE A 305 -9.49 -15.81 7.56
C ILE A 305 -9.01 -15.93 9.00
N ASN A 306 -8.75 -17.17 9.43
CA ASN A 306 -8.26 -17.42 10.77
C ASN A 306 -6.76 -17.11 10.86
N ILE A 307 -6.43 -15.84 11.03
CA ILE A 307 -5.03 -15.39 11.22
C ILE A 307 -4.36 -16.08 12.41
N PHE A 308 -5.13 -16.61 13.36
CA PHE A 308 -4.59 -17.35 14.49
C PHE A 308 -4.18 -18.78 14.13
N GLU A 309 -4.66 -19.35 13.02
CA GLU A 309 -4.14 -20.63 12.53
C GLU A 309 -2.69 -20.53 12.09
N TYR A 310 -2.28 -19.38 11.57
CA TYR A 310 -0.88 -19.10 11.23
C TYR A 310 0.02 -18.99 12.46
N MET A 311 -0.56 -18.84 13.64
CA MET A 311 0.15 -18.58 14.90
C MET A 311 0.07 -19.73 15.89
N ARG A 312 -0.58 -20.85 15.51
CA ARG A 312 -0.73 -22.03 16.40
C ARG A 312 0.59 -22.76 16.59
N GLU A 313 1.19 -22.55 17.72
CA GLU A 313 1.81 -23.62 18.53
C GLU A 313 1.02 -23.73 19.83
N HIS A 314 0.21 -24.77 19.93
CA HIS A 314 -0.20 -25.52 21.11
C HIS A 314 -1.11 -24.94 22.20
N ASN A 315 -1.61 -23.72 22.19
CA ASN A 315 -2.68 -23.33 23.13
C ASN A 315 -3.47 -22.14 22.58
N SER A 316 -4.40 -22.37 21.66
CA SER A 316 -5.34 -21.32 21.25
C SER A 316 -6.37 -21.07 22.32
N PRO A 317 -6.61 -19.82 22.71
CA PRO A 317 -7.73 -19.47 23.55
C PRO A 317 -9.06 -19.78 22.84
N THR A 318 -9.95 -20.46 23.53
CA THR A 318 -11.26 -20.88 23.02
C THR A 318 -12.37 -19.86 23.33
N ARG A 319 -12.03 -18.71 23.96
CA ARG A 319 -13.01 -17.73 24.44
C ARG A 319 -12.77 -16.33 23.86
N PRO A 320 -13.84 -15.56 23.56
CA PRO A 320 -13.71 -14.20 22.99
C PRO A 320 -12.86 -13.22 23.79
N ASN A 321 -12.89 -13.28 25.13
CA ASN A 321 -12.10 -12.38 26.01
C ASN A 321 -10.62 -12.72 26.02
N GLU A 322 -10.24 -13.95 25.72
CA GLU A 322 -8.84 -14.37 25.59
C GLU A 322 -8.25 -13.89 24.25
N ASN A 323 -9.08 -13.69 23.21
CA ASN A 323 -8.65 -13.18 21.92
C ASN A 323 -8.11 -11.75 22.02
N GLU A 324 -8.71 -10.88 22.83
CA GLU A 324 -8.25 -9.48 22.94
C GLU A 324 -6.87 -9.37 23.60
N ALA A 325 -6.64 -10.13 24.66
CA ALA A 325 -5.33 -10.18 25.32
C ALA A 325 -4.26 -10.77 24.39
N TYR A 326 -4.64 -11.75 23.57
CA TYR A 326 -3.76 -12.37 22.59
C TYR A 326 -3.43 -11.41 21.44
N VAL A 327 -4.43 -10.73 20.87
CA VAL A 327 -4.24 -9.67 19.87
C VAL A 327 -3.34 -8.56 20.36
N ALA A 328 -3.51 -8.14 21.62
CA ALA A 328 -2.66 -7.13 22.27
C ALA A 328 -1.23 -7.65 22.47
N GLY A 329 -1.06 -8.90 22.87
CA GLY A 329 0.24 -9.54 23.04
C GLY A 329 1.04 -9.62 21.74
N ILE A 330 0.38 -9.96 20.61
CA ILE A 330 0.98 -9.96 19.28
C ILE A 330 1.39 -8.55 18.90
N TYR A 331 0.49 -7.59 19.04
CA TYR A 331 0.77 -6.21 18.74
C TYR A 331 2.04 -5.70 19.45
N GLN A 332 2.16 -5.95 20.76
CA GLN A 332 3.34 -5.54 21.52
C GLN A 332 4.64 -6.21 21.04
N LYS A 333 4.56 -7.47 20.57
CA LYS A 333 5.72 -8.21 20.09
C LYS A 333 6.09 -7.89 18.65
N MET A 334 5.11 -7.63 17.81
CA MET A 334 5.26 -7.43 16.37
C MET A 334 5.66 -6.00 16.00
N PHE A 335 5.07 -4.99 16.67
CA PHE A 335 5.22 -3.60 16.27
C PHE A 335 6.36 -2.90 17.01
N PHE A 336 7.09 -2.05 16.28
CA PHE A 336 8.11 -1.17 16.79
C PHE A 336 7.80 0.26 16.35
N LYS A 337 7.16 1.04 17.22
CA LYS A 337 6.46 2.29 16.89
C LYS A 337 7.32 3.55 16.87
N ASN A 338 8.44 3.57 17.60
CA ASN A 338 9.20 4.80 17.78
C ASN A 338 9.56 5.52 16.49
N PRO A 339 10.00 4.84 15.40
CA PRO A 339 10.29 5.51 14.14
C PRO A 339 9.07 6.20 13.53
N ALA A 340 7.90 5.57 13.56
CA ALA A 340 6.67 6.13 13.02
C ALA A 340 6.21 7.37 13.80
N HIS A 341 6.23 7.31 15.13
CA HIS A 341 5.91 8.47 15.99
C HIS A 341 6.88 9.63 15.79
N THR A 342 8.17 9.33 15.55
CA THR A 342 9.17 10.37 15.29
C THR A 342 8.93 11.03 13.93
N ALA A 343 8.64 10.24 12.89
CA ALA A 343 8.28 10.72 11.57
C ALA A 343 7.01 11.57 11.61
N GLU A 344 5.96 11.12 12.29
CA GLU A 344 4.70 11.85 12.44
C GLU A 344 4.90 13.23 13.11
N ARG A 345 5.67 13.30 14.21
CA ARG A 345 5.99 14.60 14.82
C ARG A 345 6.67 15.53 13.85
N LYS A 346 7.57 15.03 13.03
CA LYS A 346 8.28 15.83 12.02
C LYS A 346 7.33 16.37 10.96
N ILE A 347 6.37 15.57 10.52
CA ILE A 347 5.33 15.99 9.60
C ILE A 347 4.47 17.11 10.21
N VAL A 348 4.07 16.96 11.48
CA VAL A 348 3.32 18.00 12.19
C VAL A 348 4.12 19.31 12.29
N GLU A 349 5.41 19.23 12.61
CA GLU A 349 6.30 20.39 12.67
C GLU A 349 6.46 21.07 11.29
N ASP A 350 6.72 20.30 10.24
CA ASP A 350 7.00 20.83 8.90
C ASP A 350 5.74 21.38 8.21
N PHE A 351 4.60 20.68 8.32
CA PHE A 351 3.38 21.03 7.61
C PHE A 351 2.31 21.70 8.49
N GLY A 352 2.45 21.61 9.80
CA GLY A 352 1.47 22.13 10.77
C GLY A 352 0.12 21.44 10.67
N VAL A 353 0.14 20.12 10.43
CA VAL A 353 -1.02 19.27 10.20
C VAL A 353 -0.99 18.16 11.23
N ASP A 354 -2.05 18.05 12.02
CA ASP A 354 -2.26 16.91 12.89
C ASP A 354 -2.77 15.73 12.06
N CYS A 355 -1.93 14.70 11.89
CA CYS A 355 -2.24 13.51 11.12
C CYS A 355 -3.48 12.77 11.65
N ASN A 356 -3.78 12.87 12.94
CA ASN A 356 -4.94 12.24 13.56
C ASN A 356 -6.29 12.92 13.17
N THR A 357 -6.24 14.13 12.64
CA THR A 357 -7.46 14.84 12.20
C THR A 357 -7.91 14.46 10.79
N PHE A 358 -7.11 13.68 10.04
CA PHE A 358 -7.35 13.33 8.65
C PHE A 358 -8.12 12.03 8.43
N ASP A 359 -8.39 11.25 9.46
CA ASP A 359 -9.03 9.94 9.36
C ASP A 359 -10.47 9.97 8.80
N LYS A 360 -11.04 11.14 8.53
CA LYS A 360 -12.47 11.21 8.14
C LYS A 360 -12.76 11.86 6.80
N GLU A 361 -12.03 12.83 6.37
CA GLU A 361 -12.07 13.52 5.05
C GLU A 361 -11.09 14.68 5.12
N ILE A 362 -10.17 14.78 4.18
CA ILE A 362 -9.25 15.93 4.14
C ILE A 362 -10.07 17.17 3.74
N PRO A 363 -10.32 18.14 4.61
CA PRO A 363 -11.08 19.32 4.23
C PRO A 363 -10.37 20.08 3.12
N TYR A 364 -11.09 20.46 2.06
CA TYR A 364 -10.53 21.10 0.87
C TYR A 364 -9.64 22.33 1.18
N HIS A 365 -9.96 23.10 2.21
CA HIS A 365 -9.12 24.23 2.64
C HIS A 365 -7.77 23.83 3.21
N LEU A 366 -7.67 22.63 3.80
CA LEU A 366 -6.41 22.05 4.29
C LEU A 366 -5.57 21.56 3.14
N ILE A 367 -6.15 20.91 2.13
CA ILE A 367 -5.44 20.51 0.90
C ILE A 367 -4.81 21.74 0.25
N ARG A 368 -5.55 22.84 0.11
CA ARG A 368 -5.02 24.09 -0.47
C ARG A 368 -3.89 24.68 0.37
N LYS A 369 -3.99 24.64 1.69
CA LYS A 369 -2.95 25.13 2.61
C LYS A 369 -1.72 24.27 2.58
N LEU A 370 -1.90 22.94 2.49
CA LEU A 370 -0.85 21.96 2.30
C LEU A 370 -0.15 22.12 0.94
N LYS A 371 -0.92 22.29 -0.15
CA LYS A 371 -0.37 22.46 -1.50
C LYS A 371 0.68 23.58 -1.55
N ASN A 372 0.37 24.74 -0.97
CA ASN A 372 1.30 25.87 -0.95
C ASN A 372 2.59 25.58 -0.14
N LYS A 373 2.46 24.89 0.99
CA LYS A 373 3.61 24.50 1.80
C LYS A 373 4.45 23.43 1.11
N ILE A 374 3.80 22.42 0.51
CA ILE A 374 4.47 21.35 -0.23
C ILE A 374 5.22 21.92 -1.43
N LEU A 375 4.60 22.81 -2.22
CA LEU A 375 5.27 23.46 -3.34
C LEU A 375 6.50 24.28 -2.89
N PHE A 376 6.40 24.95 -1.74
CA PHE A 376 7.55 25.65 -1.15
C PHE A 376 8.68 24.67 -0.77
N PHE A 377 8.36 23.55 -0.12
CA PHE A 377 9.36 22.54 0.24
C PHE A 377 9.95 21.85 -1.00
N MET A 378 9.12 21.53 -2.00
CA MET A 378 9.61 20.91 -3.24
C MET A 378 10.59 21.84 -3.97
N LYS A 379 10.27 23.11 -4.10
CA LYS A 379 11.19 24.08 -4.69
C LYS A 379 12.52 24.12 -3.92
N LYS A 380 12.47 24.10 -2.60
CA LYS A 380 13.67 24.03 -1.74
C LYS A 380 14.45 22.74 -1.95
N TRP A 381 13.77 21.60 -2.13
CA TRP A 381 14.43 20.31 -2.42
C TRP A 381 15.08 20.30 -3.79
N GLU A 382 14.41 20.82 -4.82
CA GLU A 382 14.98 20.96 -6.17
C GLU A 382 16.19 21.90 -6.19
N GLU A 383 16.14 23.03 -5.50
CA GLU A 383 17.26 23.95 -5.34
C GLU A 383 18.44 23.28 -4.62
N THR A 384 18.18 22.49 -3.59
CA THR A 384 19.22 21.75 -2.87
C THR A 384 19.84 20.68 -3.79
N ALA A 385 19.03 19.91 -4.51
CA ALA A 385 19.50 18.89 -5.45
C ALA A 385 20.34 19.50 -6.59
N ALA A 386 19.96 20.68 -7.10
CA ALA A 386 20.71 21.40 -8.15
C ALA A 386 22.09 21.88 -7.68
N VAL A 387 22.21 22.32 -6.44
CA VAL A 387 23.49 22.77 -5.87
C VAL A 387 24.51 21.63 -5.78
N TRP A 388 24.05 20.41 -5.53
CA TRP A 388 24.93 19.24 -5.38
C TRP A 388 25.42 18.65 -6.71
N GLN A 389 24.77 18.96 -7.82
CA GLN A 389 25.28 18.58 -9.16
C GLN A 389 26.56 19.34 -9.56
N PHE A 390 26.84 20.44 -8.90
CA PHE A 390 28.02 21.31 -9.20
C PHE A 390 29.18 21.19 -8.21
N LEU A 391 29.06 20.32 -7.19
CA LEU A 391 30.21 20.07 -6.30
C LEU A 391 31.10 18.98 -6.90
N PRO A 392 32.43 19.24 -7.02
CA PRO A 392 33.35 18.24 -7.55
C PRO A 392 33.37 17.00 -6.68
N ARG A 393 33.33 15.83 -7.35
CA ARG A 393 33.40 14.51 -6.72
C ARG A 393 34.71 14.27 -6.01
#